data_f8563ed2567ce44e11de82be1a5dcacd
#
_entry.id   f8563ed2567ce44e11de82be1a5dcacd
#
_cell.length_a   1.000
_cell.length_b   1.000
_cell.length_c   1.000
_cell.angle_alpha   90.00
_cell.angle_beta   90.00
_cell.angle_gamma   90.00
#
_symmetry.space_group_name_H-M   'P 1'
#
loop_
_entity.id
_entity.type
_entity.pdbx_description
1 polymer ?
#
loop_
_entity_poly.entity_id
_entity_poly.type
_entity_poly.pdbx_seq_one_letter_code
_entity_poly.pdbx_strand_id
1 'polypeptide(L)'
;MEIYQLDILMEETRQLAAKYRDATGQALPVSHDLACYDAIRLLNLKSPEKPLASIDAVGIGELEGTKYQIKGRVHFQNSKTKQQRIGQLNLDGNWDVCLLVILNDQYQSEEILAADINKIKTALGDKKINKRGAMTVSQFRIIAEPIWTTEQQDIVCETQENGNSD
;
A
#
# COMPACT_ATOMS: atom_id res chain seq x y z
N MET A 1 15.08 17.90 -5.88
CA MET A 1 15.57 16.74 -5.08
C MET A 1 15.84 15.62 -6.05
N GLU A 2 17.03 15.10 -6.05
CA GLU A 2 17.38 13.95 -6.90
C GLU A 2 16.69 12.69 -6.39
N ILE A 3 16.31 11.78 -7.30
CA ILE A 3 15.60 10.52 -6.99
C ILE A 3 16.37 9.69 -5.96
N TYR A 4 17.70 9.65 -6.05
CA TYR A 4 18.55 8.95 -5.09
C TYR A 4 18.47 9.46 -3.65
N GLN A 5 18.20 10.75 -3.46
CA GLN A 5 18.02 11.30 -2.12
C GLN A 5 16.69 10.89 -1.50
N LEU A 6 15.64 10.76 -2.31
CA LEU A 6 14.33 10.32 -1.83
C LEU A 6 14.36 8.85 -1.39
N ASP A 7 14.99 7.96 -2.16
CA ASP A 7 15.14 6.55 -1.79
C ASP A 7 15.85 6.38 -0.43
N ILE A 8 16.91 7.14 -0.21
CA ILE A 8 17.65 7.14 1.07
C ILE A 8 16.75 7.66 2.20
N LEU A 9 16.05 8.76 2.00
CA LEU A 9 15.17 9.34 3.01
C LEU A 9 14.00 8.40 3.37
N MET A 10 13.45 7.69 2.41
CA MET A 10 12.40 6.71 2.66
C MET A 10 12.91 5.51 3.45
N GLU A 11 14.13 5.01 3.14
CA GLU A 11 14.76 3.94 3.92
C GLU A 11 15.08 4.38 5.35
N GLU A 12 15.62 5.58 5.54
CA GLU A 12 15.86 6.15 6.86
C GLU A 12 14.55 6.33 7.65
N THR A 13 13.47 6.70 6.98
CA THR A 13 12.13 6.81 7.58
C THR A 13 11.64 5.46 8.10
N ARG A 14 11.82 4.37 7.33
CA ARG A 14 11.46 3.00 7.76
C ARG A 14 12.22 2.60 9.00
N GLN A 15 13.53 2.78 8.99
CA GLN A 15 14.41 2.43 10.10
C GLN A 15 14.06 3.25 11.36
N LEU A 16 13.80 4.54 11.20
CA LEU A 16 13.38 5.40 12.31
C LEU A 16 12.04 4.95 12.89
N ALA A 17 11.06 4.65 12.06
CA ALA A 17 9.74 4.20 12.48
C ALA A 17 9.81 2.87 13.25
N ALA A 18 10.59 1.91 12.77
CA ALA A 18 10.81 0.62 13.45
C ALA A 18 11.49 0.81 14.81
N LYS A 19 12.56 1.59 14.87
CA LYS A 19 13.28 1.88 16.12
C LYS A 19 12.40 2.64 17.13
N TYR A 20 11.61 3.59 16.66
CA TYR A 20 10.68 4.33 17.51
C TYR A 20 9.62 3.40 18.10
N ARG A 21 9.08 2.49 17.30
CA ARG A 21 8.12 1.47 17.76
C ARG A 21 8.73 0.55 18.81
N ASP A 22 9.94 0.06 18.57
CA ASP A 22 10.65 -0.81 19.51
C ASP A 22 10.92 -0.11 20.85
N ALA A 23 11.30 1.16 20.81
CA ALA A 23 11.63 1.95 22.00
C ALA A 23 10.40 2.41 22.80
N THR A 24 9.30 2.71 22.16
CA THR A 24 8.14 3.37 22.80
C THR A 24 6.87 2.54 22.83
N GLY A 25 6.78 1.48 22.03
CA GLY A 25 5.55 0.72 21.79
C GLY A 25 4.51 1.46 20.96
N GLN A 26 4.82 2.67 20.47
CA GLN A 26 3.93 3.51 19.67
C GLN A 26 4.41 3.60 18.22
N ALA A 27 3.47 3.71 17.28
CA ALA A 27 3.78 3.86 15.87
C ALA A 27 3.87 5.33 15.46
N LEU A 28 4.87 5.67 14.63
CA LEU A 28 4.87 6.95 13.92
C LEU A 28 3.85 6.90 12.76
N PRO A 29 3.16 8.02 12.46
CA PRO A 29 2.13 8.07 11.41
C PRO A 29 2.75 8.23 10.00
N VAL A 30 3.63 7.31 9.61
CA VAL A 30 4.35 7.34 8.32
C VAL A 30 3.92 6.23 7.36
N SER A 31 3.00 5.36 7.76
CA SER A 31 2.61 4.18 6.95
C SER A 31 1.96 4.56 5.61
N HIS A 32 1.21 5.67 5.57
CA HIS A 32 0.61 6.14 4.31
C HIS A 32 1.67 6.61 3.32
N ASP A 33 2.61 7.44 3.76
CA ASP A 33 3.66 7.97 2.89
C ASP A 33 4.57 6.85 2.36
N LEU A 34 4.94 5.90 3.21
CA LEU A 34 5.70 4.71 2.82
C LEU A 34 4.92 3.84 1.84
N ALA A 35 3.63 3.63 2.08
CA ALA A 35 2.76 2.86 1.19
C ALA A 35 2.63 3.49 -0.19
N CYS A 36 2.45 4.81 -0.27
CA CYS A 36 2.39 5.55 -1.54
C CYS A 36 3.70 5.43 -2.31
N TYR A 37 4.83 5.67 -1.63
CA TYR A 37 6.15 5.55 -2.23
C TYR A 37 6.39 4.15 -2.79
N ASP A 38 6.12 3.11 -2.00
CA ASP A 38 6.33 1.73 -2.41
C ASP A 38 5.41 1.30 -3.56
N ALA A 39 4.12 1.60 -3.47
CA ALA A 39 3.17 1.26 -4.52
C ALA A 39 3.55 1.91 -5.86
N ILE A 40 3.92 3.17 -5.85
CA ILE A 40 4.34 3.90 -7.05
C ILE A 40 5.58 3.24 -7.66
N ARG A 41 6.57 2.92 -6.86
CA ARG A 41 7.82 2.30 -7.32
C ARG A 41 7.64 0.85 -7.76
N LEU A 42 6.98 0.03 -6.95
CA LEU A 42 6.85 -1.41 -7.18
C LEU A 42 5.87 -1.74 -8.32
N LEU A 43 4.86 -0.93 -8.53
CA LEU A 43 3.85 -1.12 -9.59
C LEU A 43 4.10 -0.25 -10.82
N ASN A 44 5.20 0.48 -10.86
CA ASN A 44 5.53 1.39 -11.94
C ASN A 44 4.39 2.40 -12.25
N LEU A 45 3.90 3.05 -11.21
CA LEU A 45 2.91 4.12 -11.28
C LEU A 45 3.62 5.47 -11.25
N LYS A 46 2.86 6.56 -11.32
CA LYS A 46 3.37 7.91 -11.08
C LYS A 46 2.48 8.69 -10.12
N SER A 47 3.07 9.67 -9.44
CA SER A 47 2.31 10.64 -8.67
C SER A 47 1.49 11.53 -9.60
N PRO A 48 0.30 12.01 -9.18
CA PRO A 48 -0.43 13.02 -9.93
C PRO A 48 0.44 14.28 -10.12
N GLU A 49 0.34 14.95 -11.27
CA GLU A 49 1.09 16.20 -11.56
C GLU A 49 0.74 17.32 -10.57
N LYS A 50 -0.50 17.32 -10.11
CA LYS A 50 -1.02 18.24 -9.08
C LYS A 50 -1.72 17.41 -8.00
N PRO A 51 -1.69 17.87 -6.73
CA PRO A 51 -2.46 17.21 -5.67
C PRO A 51 -3.93 17.09 -6.06
N LEU A 52 -4.45 15.88 -6.03
CA LEU A 52 -5.85 15.56 -6.31
C LEU A 52 -6.48 14.91 -5.09
N ALA A 53 -7.69 15.32 -4.74
CA ALA A 53 -8.41 14.72 -3.62
C ALA A 53 -8.66 13.23 -3.87
N SER A 54 -8.30 12.40 -2.91
CA SER A 54 -8.50 10.94 -2.91
C SER A 54 -7.77 10.16 -4.02
N ILE A 55 -6.83 10.80 -4.75
CA ILE A 55 -6.00 10.16 -5.75
C ILE A 55 -4.54 10.29 -5.33
N ASP A 56 -3.92 9.16 -5.03
CA ASP A 56 -2.53 9.09 -4.56
C ASP A 56 -1.54 8.73 -5.67
N ALA A 57 -2.01 8.03 -6.70
CA ALA A 57 -1.22 7.66 -7.87
C ALA A 57 -2.09 7.53 -9.12
N VAL A 58 -1.42 7.58 -10.28
CA VAL A 58 -2.03 7.37 -11.59
C VAL A 58 -1.24 6.35 -12.38
N GLY A 59 -1.94 5.55 -13.19
CA GLY A 59 -1.33 4.57 -14.07
C GLY A 59 -0.59 5.21 -15.24
N ILE A 60 0.36 4.47 -15.79
CA ILE A 60 1.09 4.80 -17.02
C ILE A 60 1.06 3.60 -17.96
N GLY A 61 1.38 3.83 -19.23
CA GLY A 61 1.39 2.77 -20.25
C GLY A 61 0.01 2.12 -20.40
N GLU A 62 -0.07 0.82 -20.23
CA GLU A 62 -1.32 0.05 -20.32
C GLU A 62 -2.35 0.42 -19.25
N LEU A 63 -1.90 0.99 -18.13
CA LEU A 63 -2.73 1.44 -17.02
C LEU A 63 -3.09 2.92 -17.11
N GLU A 64 -2.72 3.59 -18.20
CA GLU A 64 -3.00 5.02 -18.38
C GLU A 64 -4.50 5.32 -18.20
N GLY A 65 -4.78 6.39 -17.45
CA GLY A 65 -6.14 6.77 -17.08
C GLY A 65 -6.66 6.15 -15.80
N THR A 66 -6.05 5.10 -15.29
CA THR A 66 -6.43 4.49 -14.00
C THR A 66 -5.94 5.34 -12.84
N LYS A 67 -6.83 5.65 -11.91
CA LYS A 67 -6.57 6.45 -10.71
C LYS A 67 -6.65 5.59 -9.46
N TYR A 68 -5.65 5.72 -8.61
CA TYR A 68 -5.49 4.89 -7.44
C TYR A 68 -5.63 5.70 -6.15
N GLN A 69 -6.39 5.16 -5.20
CA GLN A 69 -6.32 5.53 -3.80
C GLN A 69 -5.46 4.49 -3.07
N ILE A 70 -4.50 4.93 -2.26
CA ILE A 70 -3.55 4.04 -1.58
C ILE A 70 -3.79 4.08 -0.08
N LYS A 71 -3.78 2.92 0.56
CA LYS A 71 -3.83 2.74 2.01
C LYS A 71 -2.65 1.88 2.44
N GLY A 72 -2.03 2.25 3.55
CA GLY A 72 -0.94 1.48 4.16
C GLY A 72 -1.33 0.96 5.54
N ARG A 73 -0.97 -0.27 5.83
CA ARG A 73 -1.14 -0.86 7.16
C ARG A 73 0.08 -1.67 7.55
N VAL A 74 0.58 -1.42 8.74
CA VAL A 74 1.68 -2.17 9.32
C VAL A 74 1.12 -3.36 10.07
N HIS A 75 1.61 -4.56 9.74
CA HIS A 75 1.30 -5.78 10.45
C HIS A 75 2.36 -6.03 11.52
N PHE A 76 2.03 -5.78 12.78
CA PHE A 76 2.90 -6.09 13.91
C PHE A 76 2.63 -7.52 14.40
N GLN A 77 3.62 -8.39 14.39
CA GLN A 77 3.49 -9.80 14.73
C GLN A 77 2.90 -10.04 16.14
N ASN A 78 3.23 -9.17 17.09
CA ASN A 78 2.78 -9.27 18.49
C ASN A 78 1.54 -8.41 18.78
N SER A 79 0.89 -7.90 17.78
CA SER A 79 -0.30 -7.08 17.95
C SER A 79 -1.52 -7.96 18.27
N LYS A 80 -2.09 -7.76 19.43
CA LYS A 80 -3.40 -8.31 19.81
C LYS A 80 -4.57 -7.59 19.11
N THR A 81 -4.28 -6.78 18.10
CA THR A 81 -5.27 -5.99 17.37
C THR A 81 -6.17 -6.90 16.57
N LYS A 82 -7.29 -7.21 17.16
CA LYS A 82 -8.43 -7.80 16.47
C LYS A 82 -8.91 -6.80 15.43
N GLN A 83 -8.91 -7.18 14.15
CA GLN A 83 -9.56 -6.45 13.06
C GLN A 83 -8.99 -5.04 12.76
N GLN A 84 -7.76 -4.98 12.32
CA GLN A 84 -7.20 -3.77 11.73
C GLN A 84 -8.07 -3.30 10.54
N ARG A 85 -8.38 -2.01 10.48
CA ARG A 85 -9.22 -1.41 9.43
C ARG A 85 -8.35 -0.65 8.42
N ILE A 86 -8.82 -0.61 7.18
CA ILE A 86 -8.08 0.05 6.09
C ILE A 86 -8.17 1.59 6.12
N GLY A 87 -8.96 2.15 7.02
CA GLY A 87 -9.19 3.58 7.12
C GLY A 87 -10.35 4.06 6.26
N GLN A 88 -10.50 5.36 6.17
CA GLN A 88 -11.59 5.98 5.41
C GLN A 88 -11.34 5.91 3.91
N LEU A 89 -12.39 5.60 3.16
CA LEU A 89 -12.42 5.66 1.71
C LEU A 89 -13.46 6.69 1.28
N ASN A 90 -13.07 7.61 0.42
CA ASN A 90 -14.02 8.52 -0.20
C ASN A 90 -14.65 7.84 -1.42
N LEU A 91 -15.78 7.19 -1.22
CA LEU A 91 -16.48 6.45 -2.27
C LEU A 91 -17.10 7.36 -3.35
N ASP A 92 -17.24 8.64 -3.07
CA ASP A 92 -17.68 9.65 -4.04
C ASP A 92 -16.50 10.30 -4.77
N GLY A 93 -15.26 9.91 -4.43
CA GLY A 93 -14.05 10.36 -5.07
C GLY A 93 -13.90 9.82 -6.50
N ASN A 94 -13.09 10.49 -7.30
CA ASN A 94 -12.85 10.15 -8.70
C ASN A 94 -11.63 9.23 -8.86
N TRP A 95 -11.61 8.11 -8.13
CA TRP A 95 -10.59 7.07 -8.23
C TRP A 95 -11.23 5.74 -8.66
N ASP A 96 -10.43 4.84 -9.21
CA ASP A 96 -10.90 3.58 -9.81
C ASP A 96 -10.56 2.36 -8.94
N VAL A 97 -9.37 2.34 -8.37
CA VAL A 97 -8.81 1.19 -7.64
C VAL A 97 -8.24 1.64 -6.30
N CYS A 98 -8.55 0.91 -5.25
CA CYS A 98 -7.88 1.03 -3.95
C CYS A 98 -6.74 0.01 -3.87
N LEU A 99 -5.54 0.49 -3.57
CA LEU A 99 -4.39 -0.32 -3.23
C LEU A 99 -4.21 -0.36 -1.72
N LEU A 100 -4.12 -1.55 -1.15
CA LEU A 100 -3.76 -1.75 0.24
C LEU A 100 -2.36 -2.35 0.31
N VAL A 101 -1.42 -1.56 0.79
CA VAL A 101 -0.03 -1.97 1.01
C VAL A 101 0.10 -2.49 2.44
N ILE A 102 0.46 -3.74 2.58
CA ILE A 102 0.76 -4.36 3.88
C ILE A 102 2.26 -4.27 4.12
N LEU A 103 2.62 -3.62 5.20
CA LEU A 103 3.99 -3.46 5.67
C LEU A 103 4.24 -4.39 6.86
N ASN A 104 5.44 -4.94 6.98
CA ASN A 104 5.86 -5.70 8.15
C ASN A 104 6.28 -4.78 9.31
N ASP A 105 6.73 -5.35 10.41
CA ASP A 105 7.16 -4.62 11.62
C ASP A 105 8.44 -3.78 11.42
N GLN A 106 9.18 -4.02 10.33
CA GLN A 106 10.29 -3.17 9.89
C GLN A 106 9.86 -2.12 8.84
N TYR A 107 8.55 -1.96 8.63
CA TYR A 107 7.95 -1.04 7.65
C TYR A 107 8.35 -1.33 6.19
N GLN A 108 8.75 -2.56 5.88
CA GLN A 108 8.96 -3.03 4.52
C GLN A 108 7.66 -3.58 3.94
N SER A 109 7.44 -3.33 2.65
CA SER A 109 6.25 -3.87 1.96
C SER A 109 6.34 -5.39 1.80
N GLU A 110 5.31 -6.10 2.20
CA GLU A 110 5.17 -7.55 2.04
C GLU A 110 4.21 -7.92 0.92
N GLU A 111 3.14 -7.15 0.78
CA GLU A 111 2.05 -7.46 -0.13
C GLU A 111 1.31 -6.18 -0.56
N ILE A 112 0.86 -6.14 -1.80
CA ILE A 112 -0.05 -5.11 -2.29
C ILE A 112 -1.29 -5.80 -2.83
N LEU A 113 -2.44 -5.45 -2.25
CA LEU A 113 -3.77 -5.90 -2.63
C LEU A 113 -4.48 -4.80 -3.41
N ALA A 114 -5.19 -5.16 -4.47
CA ALA A 114 -5.96 -4.23 -5.28
C ALA A 114 -7.45 -4.61 -5.31
N ALA A 115 -8.31 -3.64 -5.09
CA ALA A 115 -9.75 -3.80 -5.24
C ALA A 115 -10.34 -2.62 -6.02
N ASP A 116 -11.13 -2.95 -7.02
CA ASP A 116 -11.93 -2.02 -7.80
C ASP A 116 -12.99 -1.33 -6.93
N ILE A 117 -13.27 -0.05 -7.19
CA ILE A 117 -14.23 0.75 -6.43
C ILE A 117 -15.64 0.12 -6.42
N ASN A 118 -16.05 -0.54 -7.50
CA ASN A 118 -17.37 -1.17 -7.57
C ASN A 118 -17.44 -2.43 -6.69
N LYS A 119 -16.37 -3.22 -6.62
CA LYS A 119 -16.26 -4.35 -5.68
C LYS A 119 -16.36 -3.87 -4.22
N ILE A 120 -15.72 -2.76 -3.91
CA ILE A 120 -15.78 -2.15 -2.56
C ILE A 120 -17.18 -1.66 -2.25
N LYS A 121 -17.81 -0.92 -3.16
CA LYS A 121 -19.18 -0.45 -2.99
C LYS A 121 -20.17 -1.59 -2.80
N THR A 122 -20.04 -2.66 -3.58
CA THR A 122 -20.88 -3.85 -3.46
C THR A 122 -20.69 -4.54 -2.10
N ALA A 123 -19.44 -4.68 -1.64
CA ALA A 123 -19.14 -5.30 -0.35
C ALA A 123 -19.64 -4.48 0.85
N LEU A 124 -19.63 -3.16 0.75
CA LEU A 124 -20.15 -2.27 1.79
C LEU A 124 -21.69 -2.22 1.81
N GLY A 125 -22.34 -2.34 0.66
CA GLY A 125 -23.79 -2.23 0.52
C GLY A 125 -24.31 -0.90 1.09
N ASP A 126 -25.48 -0.95 1.75
CA ASP A 126 -26.11 0.20 2.42
C ASP A 126 -25.58 0.44 3.85
N LYS A 127 -24.51 -0.23 4.26
CA LYS A 127 -23.93 -0.07 5.59
C LYS A 127 -23.37 1.34 5.75
N LYS A 128 -23.76 2.01 6.84
CA LYS A 128 -23.16 3.29 7.22
C LYS A 128 -21.65 3.07 7.46
N ILE A 129 -20.83 3.86 6.78
CA ILE A 129 -19.38 3.84 6.96
C ILE A 129 -19.07 4.23 8.40
N ASN A 130 -18.38 3.35 9.12
CA ASN A 130 -17.95 3.60 10.48
C ASN A 130 -16.84 4.68 10.48
N LYS A 131 -16.83 5.54 11.50
CA LYS A 131 -15.76 6.54 11.72
C LYS A 131 -14.34 5.94 11.77
N ARG A 132 -14.22 4.65 12.08
CA ARG A 132 -12.93 3.91 12.14
C ARG A 132 -12.44 3.39 10.79
N GLY A 133 -13.17 3.60 9.72
CA GLY A 133 -12.81 3.14 8.39
C GLY A 133 -13.92 2.31 7.72
N ALA A 134 -13.79 2.18 6.40
CA ALA A 134 -14.81 1.55 5.57
C ALA A 134 -14.99 0.06 5.88
N MET A 135 -13.88 -0.68 5.96
CA MET A 135 -13.89 -2.13 6.21
C MET A 135 -12.59 -2.58 6.91
N THR A 136 -12.58 -3.83 7.38
CA THR A 136 -11.38 -4.45 7.93
C THR A 136 -10.44 -4.91 6.82
N VAL A 137 -9.17 -5.11 7.16
CA VAL A 137 -8.18 -5.72 6.23
C VAL A 137 -8.67 -7.09 5.77
N SER A 138 -9.22 -7.90 6.67
CA SER A 138 -9.75 -9.23 6.32
C SER A 138 -10.91 -9.16 5.32
N GLN A 139 -11.83 -8.22 5.47
CA GLN A 139 -12.92 -7.99 4.51
C GLN A 139 -12.38 -7.52 3.16
N PHE A 140 -11.38 -6.64 3.16
CA PHE A 140 -10.74 -6.19 1.93
C PHE A 140 -10.04 -7.34 1.19
N ARG A 141 -9.36 -8.24 1.90
CA ARG A 141 -8.73 -9.43 1.31
C ARG A 141 -9.70 -10.32 0.54
N ILE A 142 -10.94 -10.43 0.98
CA ILE A 142 -11.96 -11.27 0.32
C ILE A 142 -12.30 -10.76 -1.08
N ILE A 143 -12.31 -9.44 -1.27
CA ILE A 143 -12.72 -8.80 -2.53
C ILE A 143 -11.54 -8.33 -3.38
N ALA A 144 -10.34 -8.31 -2.82
CA ALA A 144 -9.13 -7.82 -3.46
C ALA A 144 -8.33 -8.95 -4.10
N GLU A 145 -7.45 -8.57 -5.03
CA GLU A 145 -6.47 -9.44 -5.66
C GLU A 145 -5.07 -9.06 -5.22
N PRO A 146 -4.21 -10.03 -4.84
CA PRO A 146 -2.80 -9.75 -4.58
C PRO A 146 -2.09 -9.49 -5.92
N ILE A 147 -1.61 -8.27 -6.12
CA ILE A 147 -0.95 -7.86 -7.37
C ILE A 147 0.57 -7.76 -7.25
N TRP A 148 1.08 -7.78 -6.03
CA TRP A 148 2.50 -7.81 -5.74
C TRP A 148 2.74 -8.46 -4.38
N THR A 149 3.78 -9.31 -4.29
CA THR A 149 4.26 -9.91 -3.04
C THR A 149 5.79 -9.98 -3.05
N THR A 150 6.41 -9.97 -1.87
CA THR A 150 7.87 -10.12 -1.72
C THR A 150 8.37 -11.43 -2.31
N GLU A 151 7.65 -12.54 -2.14
CA GLU A 151 8.01 -13.86 -2.64
C GLU A 151 8.12 -13.93 -4.17
N GLN A 152 7.31 -13.15 -4.90
CA GLN A 152 7.37 -13.07 -6.36
C GLN A 152 8.62 -12.33 -6.83
N GLN A 153 9.11 -11.39 -6.07
CA GLN A 153 10.32 -10.65 -6.40
C GLN A 153 11.56 -11.52 -6.26
N ASP A 154 11.63 -12.38 -5.26
CA ASP A 154 12.73 -13.30 -5.03
C ASP A 154 12.86 -14.32 -6.15
N ILE A 155 11.74 -14.86 -6.66
CA ILE A 155 11.71 -15.80 -7.80
C ILE A 155 12.25 -15.15 -9.09
N VAL A 156 11.93 -13.89 -9.34
CA VAL A 156 12.41 -13.16 -10.52
C VAL A 156 13.93 -12.90 -10.44
N CYS A 157 14.44 -12.61 -9.26
CA CYS A 157 15.90 -12.44 -9.04
C CYS A 157 16.67 -13.74 -9.25
N GLU A 158 16.20 -14.87 -8.72
CA GLU A 158 16.85 -16.18 -8.89
C GLU A 158 16.85 -16.66 -10.35
N THR A 159 15.84 -16.35 -11.15
CA THR A 159 15.80 -16.69 -12.58
C THR A 159 16.73 -15.85 -13.44
N GLN A 160 17.09 -14.64 -13.01
CA GLN A 160 18.05 -13.79 -13.73
C GLN A 160 19.51 -14.16 -13.43
N GLU A 161 19.81 -14.67 -12.25
CA GLU A 161 21.18 -15.12 -11.91
C GLU A 161 21.53 -16.47 -12.57
N ASN A 162 20.59 -17.33 -12.85
CA ASN A 162 20.81 -18.64 -13.49
C ASN A 162 20.84 -18.59 -15.03
N GLY A 163 20.60 -17.44 -15.65
CA GLY A 163 20.59 -17.26 -17.11
C GLY A 163 21.90 -16.82 -17.75
N ASN A 164 22.99 -16.67 -16.98
CA ASN A 164 24.25 -16.11 -17.47
C ASN A 164 25.44 -17.06 -17.29
N SER A 165 25.25 -18.35 -17.57
CA SER A 165 26.31 -19.35 -17.61
C SER A 165 26.15 -20.20 -18.87
N ASP A 166 26.60 -19.65 -20.00
CA ASP A 166 27.10 -20.38 -21.16
C ASP A 166 27.95 -19.44 -22.04
#